data_2861870f4f3e38e61c79895021aeb81e
#
_entry.id   2861870f4f3e38e61c79895021aeb81e
#
_cell.length_a   1.000
_cell.length_b   1.000
_cell.length_c   1.000
_cell.angle_alpha   90.00
_cell.angle_beta   90.00
_cell.angle_gamma   90.00
#
_symmetry.space_group_name_H-M   'P 1'
#
loop_
_entity.id
_entity.type
_entity.pdbx_description
1 polymer ?
#
loop_
_entity_poly.entity_id
_entity_poly.type
_entity_poly.pdbx_seq_one_letter_code
_entity_poly.pdbx_strand_id
1 'polypeptide(L)' 'WVRPKIFNWLQEKGGVADSEMLRTFNCGIGMILCVSAEQTQQALEVLNNDSDEAFLLGSVASRESDEDAPVVIL' A
#
# COMPACT_ATOMS: atom_id res chain seq x y z
N TRP A 1 0.93 3.19 -6.94
CA TRP A 1 2.03 4.10 -6.62
C TRP A 1 3.34 3.67 -7.28
N VAL A 2 4.29 4.58 -7.32
CA VAL A 2 5.62 4.29 -7.85
C VAL A 2 6.54 3.92 -6.69
N ARG A 3 7.08 2.71 -6.73
CA ARG A 3 8.00 2.24 -5.69
C ARG A 3 9.31 3.02 -5.76
N PRO A 4 9.90 3.40 -4.62
CA PRO A 4 11.26 3.95 -4.61
C PRO A 4 12.24 2.97 -5.27
N LYS A 5 13.22 3.51 -5.97
CA LYS A 5 14.18 2.72 -6.78
C LYS A 5 14.93 1.66 -5.98
N ILE A 6 15.16 1.90 -4.70
CA ILE A 6 15.86 0.93 -3.85
C ILE A 6 15.12 -0.41 -3.80
N PHE A 7 13.78 -0.42 -3.82
CA PHE A 7 13.01 -1.66 -3.79
C PHE A 7 13.10 -2.41 -5.11
N ASN A 8 13.14 -1.69 -6.23
CA ASN A 8 13.36 -2.31 -7.54
C ASN A 8 14.74 -2.96 -7.62
N TRP A 9 15.75 -2.30 -7.07
CA TRP A 9 17.11 -2.82 -7.01
C TRP A 9 17.18 -4.07 -6.14
N LEU A 10 16.55 -4.05 -4.97
CA LEU A 10 16.51 -5.22 -4.08
C LEU A 10 15.82 -6.40 -4.73
N GLN A 11 14.72 -6.17 -5.41
CA GLN A 11 13.98 -7.21 -6.11
C GLN A 11 14.82 -7.85 -7.20
N GLU A 12 15.48 -7.04 -8.02
CA GLU A 12 16.30 -7.51 -9.13
C GLU A 12 17.51 -8.30 -8.63
N LYS A 13 18.25 -7.76 -7.67
CA LYS A 13 19.46 -8.40 -7.13
C LYS A 13 19.15 -9.65 -6.32
N GLY A 14 18.02 -9.67 -5.61
CA GLY A 14 17.60 -10.81 -4.80
C GLY A 14 16.78 -11.85 -5.54
N GLY A 15 16.34 -11.56 -6.77
CA GLY A 15 15.47 -12.46 -7.51
C GLY A 15 14.12 -12.68 -6.81
N VAL A 16 13.57 -11.64 -6.20
CA VAL A 16 12.38 -11.75 -5.35
C VAL A 16 11.12 -11.58 -6.20
N ALA A 17 10.16 -12.49 -6.05
CA ALA A 17 8.86 -12.39 -6.72
C ALA A 17 8.05 -11.19 -6.21
N ASP A 18 7.19 -10.62 -7.05
CA ASP A 18 6.37 -9.45 -6.68
C ASP A 18 5.55 -9.68 -5.42
N SER A 19 4.94 -10.86 -5.28
CA SER A 19 4.15 -11.21 -4.10
C SER A 19 4.99 -11.23 -2.82
N GLU A 20 6.25 -11.65 -2.92
CA GLU A 20 7.15 -11.66 -1.77
C GLU A 20 7.70 -10.27 -1.46
N MET A 21 7.84 -9.39 -2.44
CA MET A 21 8.22 -7.99 -2.21
C MET A 21 7.18 -7.31 -1.32
N LEU A 22 5.91 -7.45 -1.62
CA LEU A 22 4.82 -6.84 -0.85
C LEU A 22 4.66 -7.46 0.54
N ARG A 23 5.07 -8.72 0.69
CA ARG A 23 5.02 -9.40 1.98
C ARG A 23 6.17 -9.02 2.90
N THR A 24 7.34 -8.77 2.32
CA THR A 24 8.60 -8.59 3.06
C THR A 24 8.91 -7.12 3.30
N PHE A 25 8.61 -6.25 2.33
CA PHE A 25 8.99 -4.84 2.36
C PHE A 25 7.75 -3.94 2.30
N ASN A 26 7.89 -2.72 2.79
CA ASN A 26 6.82 -1.73 2.70
C ASN A 26 6.69 -1.11 1.29
N CYS A 27 7.69 -1.33 0.44
CA CYS A 27 7.75 -0.84 -0.95
C CYS A 27 7.50 0.67 -1.08
N GLY A 28 7.84 1.42 -0.04
CA GLY A 28 7.68 2.87 0.00
C GLY A 28 6.45 3.37 0.78
N ILE A 29 5.60 2.47 1.26
CA ILE A 29 4.45 2.85 2.07
C ILE A 29 4.87 2.83 3.55
N GLY A 30 5.01 4.01 4.15
CA GLY A 30 5.48 4.13 5.54
C GLY A 30 4.37 4.04 6.58
N MET A 31 3.15 4.43 6.21
CA MET A 31 2.01 4.42 7.13
C MET A 31 0.72 4.25 6.34
N ILE A 32 -0.20 3.47 6.89
CA ILE A 32 -1.53 3.26 6.31
C ILE A 32 -2.57 3.68 7.35
N LEU A 33 -3.53 4.50 6.93
CA LEU A 33 -4.67 4.90 7.74
C LEU A 33 -5.94 4.28 7.17
N CYS A 34 -6.75 3.70 8.03
CA CYS A 34 -8.06 3.18 7.66
C CYS A 34 -9.13 4.17 8.13
N VAL A 35 -9.84 4.76 7.19
CA VAL A 35 -10.90 5.74 7.49
C VAL A 35 -12.18 5.34 6.76
N SER A 36 -13.33 5.88 7.20
CA SER A 36 -14.57 5.65 6.47
C SER A 36 -14.50 6.25 5.08
N ALA A 37 -15.25 5.66 4.14
CA ALA A 37 -15.29 6.15 2.76
C ALA A 37 -15.70 7.62 2.68
N GLU A 38 -16.61 8.05 3.55
CA GLU A 38 -17.11 9.42 3.60
C GLU A 38 -16.06 10.44 4.04
N GLN A 39 -15.06 10.00 4.80
CA GLN A 39 -14.02 10.86 5.34
C GLN A 39 -12.72 10.82 4.54
N THR A 40 -12.65 10.00 3.50
CA THR A 40 -11.42 9.79 2.73
C THR A 40 -10.89 11.09 2.13
N GLN A 41 -11.76 11.87 1.49
CA GLN A 41 -11.36 13.12 0.85
C GLN A 41 -10.83 14.12 1.87
N GLN A 42 -11.50 14.26 3.00
CA GLN A 42 -11.06 15.16 4.06
C GLN A 42 -9.71 14.73 4.64
N ALA A 43 -9.52 13.43 4.85
CA ALA A 43 -8.25 12.90 5.34
C ALA A 43 -7.10 13.18 4.38
N LEU A 44 -7.32 13.01 3.06
CA LEU A 44 -6.33 13.30 2.04
C LEU A 44 -5.94 14.79 2.04
N GLU A 45 -6.93 15.67 2.17
CA GLU A 45 -6.69 17.11 2.20
C GLU A 45 -5.85 17.52 3.42
N VAL A 46 -6.17 17.00 4.60
CA VAL A 46 -5.44 17.29 5.82
C VAL A 46 -3.99 16.80 5.73
N LEU A 47 -3.80 15.57 5.30
CA LEU A 47 -2.46 14.96 5.21
C LEU A 47 -1.59 15.67 4.18
N ASN A 48 -2.14 15.99 3.00
CA ASN A 48 -1.38 16.65 1.95
C ASN A 48 -1.03 18.10 2.29
N ASN A 49 -1.84 18.77 3.12
CA ASN A 49 -1.55 20.12 3.57
C ASN A 49 -0.35 20.19 4.52
N ASP A 50 -0.03 19.11 5.22
CA ASP A 50 1.11 19.00 6.13
C ASP A 50 2.40 18.53 5.44
N SER A 51 2.48 18.63 4.12
CA SER A 51 3.63 18.24 3.32
C SER A 51 3.84 16.72 3.21
N ASP A 52 2.92 15.92 3.70
CA ASP A 52 2.93 14.47 3.47
C ASP A 52 2.42 14.15 2.07
N GLU A 53 2.92 13.08 1.49
CA GLU A 53 2.37 12.54 0.24
C GLU A 53 1.34 11.47 0.59
N ALA A 54 0.08 11.87 0.64
CA ALA A 54 -1.02 10.95 0.91
C ALA A 54 -1.80 10.65 -0.36
N PHE A 55 -2.17 9.39 -0.55
CA PHE A 55 -2.99 8.96 -1.68
C PHE A 55 -3.86 7.79 -1.26
N LEU A 56 -4.93 7.57 -2.02
CA LEU A 56 -5.82 6.43 -1.80
C LEU A 56 -5.13 5.15 -2.23
N LEU A 57 -4.88 4.27 -1.29
CA LEU A 57 -4.19 3.01 -1.53
C LEU A 57 -5.17 1.91 -1.97
N GLY A 58 -6.32 1.84 -1.36
CA GLY A 58 -7.30 0.81 -1.63
C GLY A 58 -8.44 0.85 -0.64
N SER A 59 -9.13 -0.25 -0.52
CA SER A 59 -10.24 -0.38 0.43
C SER A 59 -10.19 -1.72 1.14
N VAL A 60 -10.80 -1.76 2.32
CA VAL A 60 -10.97 -2.98 3.10
C VAL A 60 -12.23 -3.68 2.61
N ALA A 61 -12.12 -4.97 2.36
CA ALA A 61 -13.23 -5.81 1.91
C ALA A 61 -13.29 -7.09 2.73
N SER A 62 -14.46 -7.71 2.75
CA SER A 62 -14.61 -9.01 3.39
C SER A 62 -13.92 -10.09 2.56
N ARG A 63 -13.19 -10.96 3.25
CA ARG A 63 -12.60 -12.14 2.65
C ARG A 63 -13.63 -13.26 2.67
N GLU A 64 -13.84 -13.92 1.53
CA GLU A 64 -14.87 -14.97 1.41
C GLU A 64 -14.48 -16.24 2.16
N SER A 65 -13.18 -16.50 2.28
CA SER A 65 -12.66 -17.71 2.89
C SER A 65 -11.30 -17.43 3.52
N ASP A 66 -10.95 -18.15 4.57
CA ASP A 66 -9.62 -18.07 5.18
C ASP A 66 -8.49 -18.51 4.23
N GLU A 67 -8.84 -19.21 3.17
CA GLU A 67 -7.90 -19.67 2.14
C GLU A 67 -7.61 -18.57 1.11
N ASP A 68 -8.47 -17.56 1.01
CA ASP A 68 -8.23 -16.43 0.11
C ASP A 68 -7.06 -15.59 0.58
N ALA A 69 -6.37 -14.97 -0.36
CA ALA A 69 -5.27 -14.09 -0.05
C ALA A 69 -5.76 -12.91 0.81
N PRO A 70 -5.02 -12.53 1.88
CA PRO A 70 -5.41 -11.40 2.72
C PRO A 70 -5.30 -10.05 2.01
N VAL A 71 -4.52 -9.98 0.93
CA VAL A 71 -4.36 -8.77 0.11
C VAL A 71 -4.53 -9.14 -1.35
N VAL A 72 -5.34 -8.38 -2.05
CA VAL A 72 -5.53 -8.54 -3.49
C VAL A 72 -5.02 -7.29 -4.20
N ILE A 73 -4.18 -7.49 -5.20
CA ILE A 73 -3.66 -6.41 -6.05
C ILE A 73 -4.48 -6.37 -7.33
N LEU A 74 -5.10 -5.24 -7.57
CA LEU A 74 -5.95 -5.03 -8.76
C LEU A 74 -5.17 -4.47 -9.94
#